data_b8adb3085036d5cf6fd1ed71f66e68ad
#
_entry.id   b8adb3085036d5cf6fd1ed71f66e68ad
#
_cell.length_a   1.000
_cell.length_b   1.000
_cell.length_c   1.000
_cell.angle_alpha   90.00
_cell.angle_beta   90.00
_cell.angle_gamma   90.00
#
_symmetry.space_group_name_H-M   'P 1'
#
loop_
_entity.id
_entity.type
_entity.pdbx_description
1 polymer ?
#
loop_
_entity_poly.entity_id
_entity_poly.type
_entity_poly.pdbx_seq_one_letter_code
_entity_poly.pdbx_strand_id
1 'polypeptide(L)'
;MSLPPNLGALWSGTCSLHHVCEAHAIGQPTLAGQAPPQEWADWLATFHVIHLVIDKTLPSHYTRAPLLLEDFTRLPSPHMPLAACAFAADLRAPSAILGARHVLHAAHRRGGWAKAQIMRGAGLSPQHVGYEREGEIETFTRTLRDRAGLISPARASFAAMLATMDEIQARHG
;
A
#
# COMPACT_ATOMS: atom_id res chain seq x y z
N MET A 1 0.45 -25.22 7.83
CA MET A 1 -0.80 -24.58 7.38
C MET A 1 -0.83 -24.62 5.87
N SER A 2 -1.68 -25.44 5.23
CA SER A 2 -1.79 -25.49 3.77
C SER A 2 -2.56 -24.24 3.30
N LEU A 3 -1.98 -23.51 2.34
CA LEU A 3 -2.59 -22.34 1.71
C LEU A 3 -3.93 -22.77 1.04
N PRO A 4 -4.97 -21.91 1.08
CA PRO A 4 -6.21 -22.20 0.38
C PRO A 4 -5.93 -22.34 -1.14
N PRO A 5 -6.59 -23.28 -1.82
CA PRO A 5 -6.26 -23.72 -3.18
C PRO A 5 -6.46 -22.69 -4.31
N ASN A 6 -6.78 -21.43 -4.01
CA ASN A 6 -7.08 -20.38 -4.98
C ASN A 6 -6.25 -19.10 -4.85
N LEU A 7 -5.09 -19.18 -4.23
CA LEU A 7 -4.15 -18.04 -4.22
C LEU A 7 -3.28 -18.15 -5.47
N GLY A 8 -3.53 -17.32 -6.49
CA GLY A 8 -2.87 -17.36 -7.79
C GLY A 8 -1.35 -17.16 -7.79
N ALA A 9 -0.74 -17.20 -8.97
CA ALA A 9 0.72 -17.13 -9.16
C ALA A 9 1.39 -15.93 -8.46
N LEU A 10 0.74 -14.77 -8.43
CA LEU A 10 1.28 -13.58 -7.75
C LEU A 10 1.42 -13.79 -6.26
N TRP A 11 0.43 -14.38 -5.59
CA TRP A 11 0.55 -14.67 -4.16
C TRP A 11 1.68 -15.65 -3.90
N SER A 12 1.73 -16.77 -4.62
CA SER A 12 2.80 -17.77 -4.47
C SER A 12 4.19 -17.17 -4.67
N GLY A 13 4.33 -16.20 -5.58
CA GLY A 13 5.59 -15.53 -5.85
C GLY A 13 5.95 -14.39 -4.89
N THR A 14 5.02 -13.92 -4.05
CA THR A 14 5.21 -12.72 -3.21
C THR A 14 4.89 -12.91 -1.73
N CYS A 15 4.26 -14.02 -1.33
CA CYS A 15 3.79 -14.22 0.04
C CYS A 15 4.90 -14.10 1.11
N SER A 16 6.12 -14.55 0.80
CA SER A 16 7.26 -14.40 1.73
C SER A 16 7.56 -12.92 2.01
N LEU A 17 7.59 -12.07 0.99
CA LEU A 17 7.82 -10.63 1.16
C LEU A 17 6.64 -9.95 1.87
N HIS A 18 5.42 -10.37 1.57
CA HIS A 18 4.24 -9.89 2.29
C HIS A 18 4.36 -10.15 3.80
N HIS A 19 4.73 -11.39 4.19
CA HIS A 19 4.93 -11.73 5.61
C HIS A 19 6.08 -10.94 6.24
N VAL A 20 7.17 -10.66 5.49
CA VAL A 20 8.25 -9.80 5.99
C VAL A 20 7.74 -8.38 6.26
N CYS A 21 6.94 -7.79 5.36
CA CYS A 21 6.32 -6.49 5.59
C CYS A 21 5.39 -6.50 6.82
N GLU A 22 4.58 -7.54 6.98
CA GLU A 22 3.69 -7.68 8.15
C GLU A 22 4.46 -7.83 9.47
N ALA A 23 5.59 -8.54 9.45
CA ALA A 23 6.44 -8.77 10.62
C ALA A 23 7.34 -7.58 10.96
N HIS A 24 7.46 -6.59 10.08
CA HIS A 24 8.29 -5.41 10.28
C HIS A 24 7.80 -4.57 11.48
N ALA A 25 8.71 -3.86 12.16
CA ALA A 25 8.39 -3.02 13.31
C ALA A 25 7.32 -1.95 13.01
N ILE A 26 7.32 -1.39 11.80
CA ILE A 26 6.25 -0.48 11.32
C ILE A 26 4.98 -1.26 10.92
N GLY A 27 5.13 -2.46 10.40
CA GLY A 27 4.01 -3.30 9.94
C GLY A 27 3.11 -3.77 11.08
N GLN A 28 3.67 -4.22 12.18
CA GLN A 28 2.94 -4.77 13.32
C GLN A 28 1.97 -3.76 13.97
N PRO A 29 2.38 -2.53 14.37
CA PRO A 29 1.46 -1.53 14.90
C PRO A 29 0.41 -1.12 13.87
N THR A 30 0.79 -1.04 12.58
CA THR A 30 -0.14 -0.70 11.49
C THR A 30 -1.26 -1.75 11.38
N LEU A 31 -0.92 -3.04 11.40
CA LEU A 31 -1.90 -4.13 11.35
C LEU A 31 -2.77 -4.18 12.61
N ALA A 32 -2.22 -3.84 13.77
CA ALA A 32 -2.96 -3.74 15.02
C ALA A 32 -3.88 -2.50 15.10
N GLY A 33 -3.79 -1.56 14.15
CA GLY A 33 -4.52 -0.30 14.20
C GLY A 33 -3.98 0.69 15.24
N GLN A 34 -2.69 0.58 15.60
CA GLN A 34 -2.05 1.28 16.72
C GLN A 34 -0.79 2.08 16.31
N ALA A 35 -0.58 2.28 15.00
CA ALA A 35 0.57 3.06 14.53
C ALA A 35 0.54 4.49 15.13
N PRO A 36 1.68 5.01 15.61
CA PRO A 36 1.79 6.39 16.07
C PRO A 36 1.40 7.38 14.96
N PRO A 37 0.74 8.51 15.27
CA PRO A 37 0.24 9.45 14.25
C PRO A 37 1.31 9.95 13.28
N GLN A 38 2.54 10.19 13.75
CA GLN A 38 3.64 10.67 12.91
C GLN A 38 4.13 9.58 11.94
N GLU A 39 4.36 8.37 12.44
CA GLU A 39 4.73 7.22 11.58
C GLU A 39 3.64 6.94 10.55
N TRP A 40 2.37 7.06 10.98
CA TRP A 40 1.24 6.86 10.09
C TRP A 40 1.16 7.94 9.01
N ALA A 41 1.46 9.21 9.34
CA ALA A 41 1.53 10.29 8.36
C ALA A 41 2.62 10.02 7.31
N ASP A 42 3.81 9.61 7.72
CA ASP A 42 4.92 9.24 6.82
C ASP A 42 4.53 8.05 5.93
N TRP A 43 3.81 7.07 6.49
CA TRP A 43 3.34 5.91 5.74
C TRP A 43 2.25 6.27 4.71
N LEU A 44 1.31 7.16 5.05
CA LEU A 44 0.32 7.68 4.09
C LEU A 44 0.97 8.51 2.99
N ALA A 45 1.98 9.31 3.31
CA ALA A 45 2.74 10.06 2.33
C ALA A 45 3.46 9.12 1.34
N THR A 46 3.97 7.98 1.81
CA THR A 46 4.51 6.90 0.97
C THR A 46 3.48 6.41 -0.05
N PHE A 47 2.30 6.05 0.42
CA PHE A 47 1.22 5.61 -0.47
C PHE A 47 0.84 6.71 -1.45
N HIS A 48 0.73 7.95 -0.98
CA HIS A 48 0.35 9.08 -1.83
C HIS A 48 1.30 9.26 -3.02
N VAL A 49 2.62 9.34 -2.78
CA VAL A 49 3.58 9.58 -3.86
C VAL A 49 3.59 8.47 -4.92
N ILE A 50 3.38 7.23 -4.50
CA ILE A 50 3.29 6.11 -5.44
C ILE A 50 1.96 6.14 -6.21
N HIS A 51 0.85 6.45 -5.53
CA HIS A 51 -0.46 6.59 -6.17
C HIS A 51 -0.52 7.73 -7.18
N LEU A 52 0.25 8.82 -7.01
CA LEU A 52 0.39 9.86 -8.04
C LEU A 52 0.85 9.30 -9.40
N VAL A 53 1.55 8.18 -9.40
CA VAL A 53 2.02 7.51 -10.63
C VAL A 53 1.05 6.44 -11.08
N ILE A 54 0.69 5.51 -10.18
CA ILE A 54 -0.09 4.33 -10.55
C ILE A 54 -1.55 4.63 -10.86
N ASP A 55 -2.09 5.76 -10.37
CA ASP A 55 -3.48 6.15 -10.60
C ASP A 55 -3.72 6.87 -11.93
N LYS A 56 -2.67 7.36 -12.62
CA LYS A 56 -2.79 8.21 -13.83
C LYS A 56 -3.70 7.66 -14.93
N THR A 57 -3.82 6.34 -15.04
CA THR A 57 -4.59 5.67 -16.07
C THR A 57 -5.79 4.90 -15.51
N LEU A 58 -6.12 5.11 -14.23
CA LEU A 58 -7.29 4.52 -13.60
C LEU A 58 -8.51 5.44 -13.68
N PRO A 59 -9.73 4.88 -13.75
CA PRO A 59 -10.94 5.66 -13.52
C PRO A 59 -10.91 6.36 -12.16
N SER A 60 -11.51 7.54 -12.06
CA SER A 60 -11.46 8.40 -10.85
C SER A 60 -11.92 7.69 -9.58
N HIS A 61 -12.94 6.83 -9.66
CA HIS A 61 -13.44 6.06 -8.51
C HIS A 61 -12.46 5.00 -7.98
N TYR A 62 -11.37 4.72 -8.70
CA TYR A 62 -10.28 3.84 -8.22
C TYR A 62 -9.07 4.62 -7.71
N THR A 63 -8.95 5.90 -8.05
CA THR A 63 -7.78 6.69 -7.65
C THR A 63 -7.74 6.89 -6.13
N ARG A 64 -6.56 6.78 -5.55
CA ARG A 64 -6.34 6.95 -4.10
C ARG A 64 -5.54 8.19 -3.77
N ALA A 65 -4.75 8.71 -4.72
CA ALA A 65 -3.88 9.84 -4.45
C ALA A 65 -4.59 11.06 -3.83
N PRO A 66 -5.76 11.51 -4.32
CA PRO A 66 -6.46 12.65 -3.70
C PRO A 66 -6.93 12.34 -2.27
N LEU A 67 -7.45 11.13 -2.02
CA LEU A 67 -7.97 10.72 -0.71
C LEU A 67 -6.85 10.51 0.31
N LEU A 68 -5.69 10.00 -0.14
CA LEU A 68 -4.49 9.91 0.68
C LEU A 68 -3.96 11.28 1.06
N LEU A 69 -3.96 12.24 0.13
CA LEU A 69 -3.59 13.64 0.39
C LEU A 69 -4.51 14.25 1.46
N GLU A 70 -5.81 14.08 1.32
CA GLU A 70 -6.78 14.55 2.31
C GLU A 70 -6.52 13.96 3.69
N ASP A 71 -6.25 12.66 3.78
CA ASP A 71 -6.03 12.00 5.06
C ASP A 71 -4.72 12.43 5.72
N PHE A 72 -3.57 12.44 5.02
CA PHE A 72 -2.31 12.75 5.67
C PHE A 72 -2.15 14.25 5.98
N THR A 73 -2.78 15.16 5.25
CA THR A 73 -2.74 16.60 5.57
C THR A 73 -3.45 16.95 6.87
N ARG A 74 -4.25 16.05 7.40
CA ARG A 74 -4.97 16.17 8.69
C ARG A 74 -4.20 15.53 9.85
N LEU A 75 -3.05 14.94 9.57
CA LEU A 75 -2.11 14.35 10.52
C LEU A 75 -0.92 15.29 10.73
N PRO A 76 0.01 14.98 11.65
CA PRO A 76 1.27 15.71 11.75
C PRO A 76 1.99 15.77 10.40
N SER A 77 2.74 16.86 10.15
CA SER A 77 3.43 17.05 8.85
C SER A 77 4.33 15.85 8.54
N PRO A 78 4.07 15.14 7.43
CA PRO A 78 4.81 13.92 7.12
C PRO A 78 6.22 14.24 6.65
N HIS A 79 7.15 13.33 6.93
CA HIS A 79 8.41 13.26 6.24
C HIS A 79 8.25 12.33 5.04
N MET A 80 8.52 12.84 3.85
CA MET A 80 8.43 12.02 2.64
C MET A 80 9.62 11.05 2.57
N PRO A 81 9.41 9.73 2.65
CA PRO A 81 10.49 8.76 2.55
C PRO A 81 11.14 8.78 1.16
N LEU A 82 12.47 8.82 1.12
CA LEU A 82 13.23 8.88 -0.14
C LEU A 82 13.09 7.58 -0.94
N ALA A 83 13.01 6.43 -0.26
CA ALA A 83 12.78 5.14 -0.91
C ALA A 83 11.46 5.12 -1.70
N ALA A 84 10.40 5.71 -1.17
CA ALA A 84 9.12 5.82 -1.86
C ALA A 84 9.21 6.72 -3.09
N CYS A 85 9.90 7.86 -2.99
CA CYS A 85 10.12 8.78 -4.10
C CYS A 85 10.93 8.14 -5.22
N ALA A 86 12.01 7.43 -4.89
CA ALA A 86 12.84 6.71 -5.85
C ALA A 86 12.03 5.64 -6.58
N PHE A 87 11.29 4.81 -5.84
CA PHE A 87 10.42 3.79 -6.42
C PHE A 87 9.37 4.40 -7.35
N ALA A 88 8.68 5.47 -6.93
CA ALA A 88 7.70 6.14 -7.77
C ALA A 88 8.31 6.68 -9.07
N ALA A 89 9.53 7.23 -9.02
CA ALA A 89 10.25 7.71 -10.20
C ALA A 89 10.61 6.58 -11.19
N ASP A 90 10.81 5.36 -10.69
CA ASP A 90 11.14 4.18 -11.50
C ASP A 90 9.91 3.47 -12.09
N LEU A 91 8.71 3.82 -11.69
CA LEU A 91 7.45 3.26 -12.20
C LEU A 91 7.11 3.77 -13.61
N ARG A 92 7.93 3.38 -14.61
CA ARG A 92 7.75 3.81 -16.02
C ARG A 92 7.14 2.70 -16.88
N ALA A 93 7.53 1.45 -16.66
CA ALA A 93 7.04 0.33 -17.44
C ALA A 93 5.60 -0.05 -17.04
N PRO A 94 4.72 -0.38 -18.02
CA PRO A 94 3.34 -0.81 -17.71
C PRO A 94 3.27 -1.99 -16.73
N SER A 95 4.19 -2.96 -16.83
CA SER A 95 4.25 -4.10 -15.90
C SER A 95 4.62 -3.67 -14.48
N ALA A 96 5.54 -2.70 -14.31
CA ALA A 96 5.90 -2.15 -13.01
C ALA A 96 4.69 -1.47 -12.36
N ILE A 97 3.97 -0.65 -13.12
CA ILE A 97 2.74 0.02 -12.67
C ILE A 97 1.67 -1.02 -12.25
N LEU A 98 1.46 -2.07 -13.04
CA LEU A 98 0.49 -3.12 -12.71
C LEU A 98 0.91 -3.92 -11.47
N GLY A 99 2.19 -4.21 -11.29
CA GLY A 99 2.71 -4.86 -10.09
C GLY A 99 2.48 -4.01 -8.83
N ALA A 100 2.78 -2.71 -8.91
CA ALA A 100 2.53 -1.78 -7.81
C ALA A 100 1.03 -1.64 -7.50
N ARG A 101 0.17 -1.55 -8.51
CA ARG A 101 -1.30 -1.55 -8.34
C ARG A 101 -1.78 -2.79 -7.61
N HIS A 102 -1.30 -3.97 -8.00
CA HIS A 102 -1.69 -5.22 -7.34
C HIS A 102 -1.38 -5.18 -5.85
N VAL A 103 -0.18 -4.77 -5.48
CA VAL A 103 0.27 -4.72 -4.07
C VAL A 103 -0.51 -3.65 -3.29
N LEU A 104 -0.56 -2.41 -3.79
CA LEU A 104 -1.07 -1.27 -3.02
C LEU A 104 -2.60 -1.26 -2.92
N HIS A 105 -3.34 -1.56 -4.00
CA HIS A 105 -4.80 -1.67 -3.90
C HIS A 105 -5.24 -2.85 -3.03
N ALA A 106 -4.49 -3.98 -3.07
CA ALA A 106 -4.74 -5.09 -2.15
C ALA A 106 -4.50 -4.68 -0.69
N ALA A 107 -3.43 -3.90 -0.42
CA ALA A 107 -3.13 -3.38 0.91
C ALA A 107 -4.22 -2.41 1.41
N HIS A 108 -4.79 -1.56 0.56
CA HIS A 108 -5.90 -0.68 0.95
C HIS A 108 -7.16 -1.47 1.28
N ARG A 109 -7.54 -2.44 0.45
CA ARG A 109 -8.74 -3.25 0.69
C ARG A 109 -8.63 -4.10 1.94
N ARG A 110 -7.55 -4.89 2.07
CA ARG A 110 -7.40 -5.86 3.17
C ARG A 110 -7.01 -5.20 4.48
N GLY A 111 -6.21 -4.15 4.43
CA GLY A 111 -5.78 -3.37 5.60
C GLY A 111 -6.77 -2.28 6.02
N GLY A 112 -7.90 -2.12 5.34
CA GLY A 112 -8.83 -1.00 5.55
C GLY A 112 -9.33 -0.87 6.99
N TRP A 113 -9.62 -1.99 7.66
CA TRP A 113 -10.04 -1.97 9.06
C TRP A 113 -8.96 -1.39 9.99
N ALA A 114 -7.73 -1.88 9.91
CA ALA A 114 -6.62 -1.42 10.74
C ALA A 114 -6.31 0.07 10.49
N LYS A 115 -6.28 0.47 9.23
CA LYS A 115 -6.07 1.88 8.83
C LYS A 115 -7.19 2.77 9.37
N ALA A 116 -8.44 2.32 9.29
CA ALA A 116 -9.57 3.05 9.85
C ALA A 116 -9.47 3.17 11.39
N GLN A 117 -8.91 2.19 12.09
CA GLN A 117 -8.68 2.27 13.51
C GLN A 117 -7.62 3.34 13.86
N ILE A 118 -6.49 3.38 13.12
CA ILE A 118 -5.45 4.40 13.32
C ILE A 118 -6.04 5.80 13.13
N MET A 119 -6.76 6.03 12.05
CA MET A 119 -7.36 7.34 11.77
C MET A 119 -8.38 7.73 12.84
N ARG A 120 -9.23 6.81 13.29
CA ARG A 120 -10.17 7.07 14.40
C ARG A 120 -9.45 7.35 15.71
N GLY A 121 -8.33 6.66 15.99
CA GLY A 121 -7.49 6.94 17.15
C GLY A 121 -6.94 8.38 17.15
N ALA A 122 -6.70 8.94 15.96
CA ALA A 122 -6.33 10.33 15.77
C ALA A 122 -7.54 11.31 15.70
N GLY A 123 -8.77 10.84 15.96
CA GLY A 123 -9.98 11.65 15.87
C GLY A 123 -10.43 11.97 14.44
N LEU A 124 -9.98 11.19 13.44
CA LEU A 124 -10.21 11.45 12.02
C LEU A 124 -11.06 10.36 11.37
N SER A 125 -11.88 10.76 10.39
CA SER A 125 -12.57 9.81 9.50
C SER A 125 -11.68 9.53 8.29
N PRO A 126 -11.32 8.26 8.02
CA PRO A 126 -10.46 7.91 6.90
C PRO A 126 -11.19 8.07 5.57
N GLN A 127 -10.51 8.63 4.58
CA GLN A 127 -11.05 8.79 3.22
C GLN A 127 -10.49 7.72 2.26
N HIS A 128 -9.22 7.34 2.41
CA HIS A 128 -8.53 6.46 1.48
C HIS A 128 -8.85 4.96 1.61
N VAL A 129 -9.54 4.53 2.67
CA VAL A 129 -9.71 3.09 2.98
C VAL A 129 -10.89 2.42 2.28
N GLY A 130 -11.87 3.19 1.82
CA GLY A 130 -13.04 2.68 1.12
C GLY A 130 -12.92 2.78 -0.39
N TYR A 131 -13.67 1.94 -1.10
CA TYR A 131 -13.87 2.05 -2.55
C TYR A 131 -15.36 2.17 -2.82
N GLU A 132 -15.77 3.17 -3.62
CA GLU A 132 -17.18 3.35 -4.01
C GLU A 132 -17.74 2.12 -4.74
N ARG A 133 -16.87 1.40 -5.47
CA ARG A 133 -17.22 0.22 -6.25
C ARG A 133 -16.29 -0.95 -5.89
N GLU A 134 -16.41 -1.41 -4.65
CA GLU A 134 -15.52 -2.44 -4.13
C GLU A 134 -15.50 -3.72 -4.97
N GLY A 135 -16.65 -4.16 -5.48
CA GLY A 135 -16.74 -5.34 -6.34
C GLY A 135 -15.98 -5.20 -7.67
N GLU A 136 -15.89 -3.99 -8.23
CA GLU A 136 -15.13 -3.74 -9.46
C GLU A 136 -13.63 -3.75 -9.19
N ILE A 137 -13.16 -3.13 -8.10
CA ILE A 137 -11.73 -3.18 -7.76
C ILE A 137 -11.29 -4.59 -7.37
N GLU A 138 -12.18 -5.38 -6.76
CA GLU A 138 -11.91 -6.78 -6.52
C GLU A 138 -11.75 -7.55 -7.83
N THR A 139 -12.64 -7.33 -8.79
CA THR A 139 -12.56 -7.95 -10.11
C THR A 139 -11.26 -7.54 -10.81
N PHE A 140 -10.90 -6.24 -10.79
CA PHE A 140 -9.65 -5.76 -11.34
C PHE A 140 -8.43 -6.44 -10.71
N THR A 141 -8.34 -6.47 -9.39
CA THR A 141 -7.21 -7.11 -8.69
C THR A 141 -7.16 -8.62 -8.95
N ARG A 142 -8.32 -9.26 -9.13
CA ARG A 142 -8.41 -10.68 -9.50
C ARG A 142 -7.85 -10.96 -10.89
N THR A 143 -8.07 -10.08 -11.88
CA THR A 143 -7.52 -10.24 -13.22
C THR A 143 -5.99 -10.18 -13.28
N LEU A 144 -5.35 -9.60 -12.25
CA LEU A 144 -3.89 -9.56 -12.14
C LEU A 144 -3.30 -10.79 -11.44
N ARG A 145 -4.10 -11.52 -10.66
CA ARG A 145 -3.68 -12.59 -9.75
C ARG A 145 -2.86 -13.68 -10.42
N ASP A 146 -3.25 -14.09 -11.61
CA ASP A 146 -2.67 -15.24 -12.31
C ASP A 146 -1.63 -14.84 -13.37
N ARG A 147 -1.26 -13.55 -13.41
CA ARG A 147 -0.26 -13.04 -14.34
C ARG A 147 1.16 -13.26 -13.81
N ALA A 148 1.76 -14.40 -14.12
CA ALA A 148 3.13 -14.74 -13.70
C ALA A 148 4.16 -13.64 -14.06
N GLY A 149 3.98 -12.95 -15.19
CA GLY A 149 4.84 -11.82 -15.61
C GLY A 149 4.82 -10.62 -14.66
N LEU A 150 3.89 -10.55 -13.70
CA LEU A 150 3.83 -9.50 -12.69
C LEU A 150 4.52 -9.88 -11.36
N ILE A 151 5.05 -11.10 -11.22
CA ILE A 151 5.72 -11.52 -9.97
C ILE A 151 6.92 -10.62 -9.67
N SER A 152 7.83 -10.44 -10.64
CA SER A 152 9.01 -9.57 -10.44
C SER A 152 8.63 -8.11 -10.13
N PRO A 153 7.71 -7.45 -10.88
CA PRO A 153 7.23 -6.12 -10.53
C PRO A 153 6.56 -6.04 -9.15
N ALA A 154 5.77 -7.03 -8.76
CA ALA A 154 5.14 -7.05 -7.44
C ALA A 154 6.18 -7.23 -6.31
N ARG A 155 7.20 -8.08 -6.53
CA ARG A 155 8.32 -8.21 -5.59
C ARG A 155 9.09 -6.90 -5.43
N ALA A 156 9.34 -6.17 -6.53
CA ALA A 156 9.97 -4.84 -6.47
C ALA A 156 9.13 -3.86 -5.63
N SER A 157 7.81 -3.92 -5.74
CA SER A 157 6.91 -3.09 -4.92
C SER A 157 7.01 -3.43 -3.43
N PHE A 158 7.04 -4.71 -3.06
CA PHE A 158 7.27 -5.11 -1.66
C PHE A 158 8.65 -4.69 -1.14
N ALA A 159 9.71 -4.83 -1.97
CA ALA A 159 11.05 -4.38 -1.59
C ALA A 159 11.09 -2.87 -1.34
N ALA A 160 10.41 -2.07 -2.17
CA ALA A 160 10.27 -0.63 -1.96
C ALA A 160 9.50 -0.30 -0.68
N MET A 161 8.44 -1.06 -0.36
CA MET A 161 7.70 -0.89 0.90
C MET A 161 8.60 -1.20 2.11
N LEU A 162 9.39 -2.27 2.07
CA LEU A 162 10.34 -2.60 3.13
C LEU A 162 11.38 -1.50 3.32
N ALA A 163 12.02 -1.04 2.24
CA ALA A 163 13.00 0.06 2.31
C ALA A 163 12.37 1.35 2.90
N THR A 164 11.10 1.61 2.59
CA THR A 164 10.36 2.73 3.17
C THR A 164 10.09 2.52 4.67
N MET A 165 9.71 1.31 5.08
CA MET A 165 9.51 0.96 6.48
C MET A 165 10.80 1.10 7.29
N ASP A 166 11.94 0.64 6.75
CA ASP A 166 13.27 0.81 7.35
C ASP A 166 13.60 2.30 7.56
N GLU A 167 13.31 3.15 6.55
CA GLU A 167 13.56 4.59 6.61
C GLU A 167 12.68 5.28 7.67
N ILE A 168 11.39 4.92 7.75
CA ILE A 168 10.47 5.42 8.77
C ILE A 168 10.93 4.96 10.16
N GLN A 169 11.27 3.68 10.32
CA GLN A 169 11.76 3.15 11.59
C GLN A 169 13.05 3.84 12.06
N ALA A 170 14.01 4.04 11.17
CA ALA A 170 15.27 4.72 11.51
C ALA A 170 15.07 6.17 11.98
N ARG A 171 13.95 6.80 11.59
CA ARG A 171 13.63 8.17 11.95
C ARG A 171 12.92 8.27 13.32
N HIS A 172 12.11 7.27 13.66
CA HIS A 172 11.23 7.32 14.84
C HIS A 172 11.66 6.38 15.96
N GLY A 173 12.54 5.42 15.69
CA GLY A 173 13.12 4.50 16.68
C GLY A 173 14.40 5.06 17.26
#